data_fda46af3ba73831417a4bc1595fc03f4
#
_entry.id   fda46af3ba73831417a4bc1595fc03f4
#
_cell.length_a   1.000
_cell.length_b   1.000
_cell.length_c   1.000
_cell.angle_alpha   90.00
_cell.angle_beta   90.00
_cell.angle_gamma   90.00
#
_symmetry.space_group_name_H-M   'P 1'
#
loop_
_entity.id
_entity.type
_entity.pdbx_description
1 polymer ?
#
loop_
_entity_poly.entity_id
_entity_poly.type
_entity_poly.pdbx_seq_one_letter_code
_entity_poly.pdbx_strand_id
1 'polypeptide(L)'
;MSPEAGVAEIRRRLSAKPERVFRAFADAQMVSRWLTPSPEIKLRVLAFDIRVGGAYRFAYHVPGGPVMVVNGIYRSIEPSSRIVFSWNIEPPDEHAGLCSEVVVVITPDGEGCELHIRHQQLTRPGAAERHSGGWQGAMDQLVVVLGRPEGSDDA
;
A
#
# COMPACT_ATOMS: atom_id res chain seq x y z
N MET A 1 -5.42 26.42 1.54
CA MET A 1 -4.47 26.01 0.49
C MET A 1 -4.92 24.67 -0.08
N SER A 2 -4.93 24.57 -1.39
CA SER A 2 -5.34 23.33 -2.06
C SER A 2 -4.31 22.23 -1.85
N PRO A 3 -4.74 20.98 -1.77
CA PRO A 3 -3.80 19.87 -1.79
C PRO A 3 -2.97 19.90 -3.07
N GLU A 4 -1.78 19.36 -3.00
CA GLU A 4 -0.94 19.25 -4.18
C GLU A 4 -1.63 18.36 -5.21
N ALA A 5 -1.67 18.81 -6.46
CA ALA A 5 -2.34 18.07 -7.52
C ALA A 5 -1.63 16.74 -7.79
N GLY A 6 -2.41 15.68 -7.97
CA GLY A 6 -1.86 14.37 -8.29
C GLY A 6 -1.18 13.67 -7.13
N VAL A 7 -1.50 14.04 -5.91
CA VAL A 7 -0.91 13.42 -4.71
C VAL A 7 -2.00 12.95 -3.77
N ALA A 8 -1.90 11.70 -3.31
CA ALA A 8 -2.67 11.17 -2.20
C ALA A 8 -1.71 10.99 -1.03
N GLU A 9 -2.02 11.59 0.11
CA GLU A 9 -1.12 11.58 1.24
C GLU A 9 -1.86 11.21 2.51
N ILE A 10 -1.32 10.23 3.25
CA ILE A 10 -1.94 9.70 4.45
C ILE A 10 -0.91 9.59 5.54
N ARG A 11 -1.26 10.03 6.73
CA ARG A 11 -0.45 9.86 7.94
C ARG A 11 -1.30 9.16 8.99
N ARG A 12 -0.71 8.16 9.65
CA ARG A 12 -1.39 7.44 10.71
C ARG A 12 -0.38 7.05 11.78
N ARG A 13 -0.71 7.36 13.04
CA ARG A 13 0.09 6.83 14.15
C ARG A 13 -0.38 5.42 14.46
N LEU A 14 0.60 4.52 14.60
CA LEU A 14 0.34 3.11 14.86
C LEU A 14 1.00 2.71 16.17
N SER A 15 0.36 1.82 16.91
CA SER A 15 0.89 1.32 18.18
C SER A 15 1.97 0.25 18.01
N ALA A 16 2.19 -0.21 16.79
CA ALA A 16 3.21 -1.21 16.50
C ALA A 16 4.56 -0.56 16.29
N LYS A 17 5.61 -1.31 16.54
CA LYS A 17 6.98 -0.85 16.31
C LYS A 17 7.28 -0.76 14.81
N PRO A 18 8.25 0.10 14.43
CA PRO A 18 8.61 0.27 13.02
C PRO A 18 8.95 -1.05 12.30
N GLU A 19 9.64 -1.96 12.97
CA GLU A 19 10.02 -3.24 12.36
C GLU A 19 8.80 -4.06 11.98
N ARG A 20 7.77 -4.03 12.82
CA ARG A 20 6.55 -4.78 12.57
C ARG A 20 5.74 -4.16 11.43
N VAL A 21 5.70 -2.84 11.37
CA VAL A 21 5.03 -2.13 10.29
C VAL A 21 5.77 -2.39 8.97
N PHE A 22 7.09 -2.32 8.99
CA PHE A 22 7.89 -2.63 7.81
C PHE A 22 7.60 -4.05 7.30
N ARG A 23 7.54 -5.02 8.21
CA ARG A 23 7.25 -6.41 7.83
C ARG A 23 5.89 -6.54 7.15
N ALA A 24 4.92 -5.73 7.55
CA ALA A 24 3.61 -5.74 6.90
C ALA A 24 3.68 -5.35 5.43
N PHE A 25 4.66 -4.55 5.03
CA PHE A 25 4.91 -4.20 3.64
C PHE A 25 5.84 -5.20 2.94
N ALA A 26 6.62 -5.95 3.68
CA ALA A 26 7.72 -6.76 3.14
C ALA A 26 7.40 -8.26 3.08
N ASP A 27 6.22 -8.67 3.49
CA ASP A 27 5.80 -10.05 3.52
C ASP A 27 4.55 -10.22 2.67
N ALA A 28 4.60 -11.10 1.68
CA ALA A 28 3.48 -11.27 0.74
C ALA A 28 2.19 -11.69 1.43
N GLN A 29 2.30 -12.57 2.43
CA GLN A 29 1.13 -13.03 3.17
C GLN A 29 0.49 -11.88 3.95
N MET A 30 1.31 -11.05 4.58
CA MET A 30 0.83 -9.87 5.29
C MET A 30 0.17 -8.88 4.32
N VAL A 31 0.85 -8.57 3.22
CA VAL A 31 0.32 -7.65 2.20
C VAL A 31 -1.06 -8.07 1.75
N SER A 32 -1.27 -9.36 1.51
CA SER A 32 -2.55 -9.87 1.02
C SER A 32 -3.69 -9.67 2.02
N ARG A 33 -3.38 -9.44 3.28
CA ARG A 33 -4.40 -9.27 4.32
C ARG A 33 -4.86 -7.84 4.51
N TRP A 34 -4.01 -6.85 4.18
CA TRP A 34 -4.36 -5.47 4.52
C TRP A 34 -4.27 -4.49 3.35
N LEU A 35 -3.43 -4.75 2.34
CA LEU A 35 -3.18 -3.76 1.28
C LEU A 35 -4.27 -3.79 0.21
N THR A 36 -5.49 -3.50 0.62
CA THR A 36 -6.65 -3.47 -0.24
C THR A 36 -7.61 -2.39 0.28
N PRO A 37 -8.37 -1.72 -0.60
CA PRO A 37 -9.18 -0.57 -0.19
C PRO A 37 -10.36 -0.92 0.71
N SER A 38 -10.78 -2.18 0.73
CA SER A 38 -11.85 -2.60 1.63
C SER A 38 -11.76 -4.10 1.87
N PRO A 39 -12.39 -4.60 2.97
CA PRO A 39 -12.34 -6.04 3.27
C PRO A 39 -13.00 -6.93 2.20
N GLU A 40 -13.94 -6.38 1.45
CA GLU A 40 -14.64 -7.13 0.39
C GLU A 40 -13.78 -7.33 -0.85
N ILE A 41 -12.82 -6.42 -1.09
CA ILE A 41 -11.95 -6.52 -2.25
C ILE A 41 -10.74 -7.37 -1.87
N LYS A 42 -10.63 -8.53 -2.48
CA LYS A 42 -9.57 -9.48 -2.13
C LYS A 42 -8.33 -9.22 -2.96
N LEU A 43 -7.20 -9.13 -2.29
CA LEU A 43 -5.90 -8.97 -2.94
C LEU A 43 -5.25 -10.33 -3.13
N ARG A 44 -4.90 -10.63 -4.37
CA ARG A 44 -4.09 -11.79 -4.69
C ARG A 44 -2.72 -11.33 -5.14
N VAL A 45 -1.67 -11.81 -4.49
CA VAL A 45 -0.30 -11.48 -4.85
C VAL A 45 0.15 -12.41 -5.96
N LEU A 46 0.39 -11.86 -7.15
CA LEU A 46 0.80 -12.63 -8.32
C LEU A 46 2.32 -12.71 -8.45
N ALA A 47 3.03 -11.69 -8.00
CA ALA A 47 4.48 -11.67 -7.97
C ALA A 47 4.91 -10.79 -6.81
N PHE A 48 6.00 -11.17 -6.15
CA PHE A 48 6.49 -10.40 -5.01
C PHE A 48 7.98 -10.68 -4.79
N ASP A 49 8.80 -9.71 -5.13
CA ASP A 49 10.25 -9.82 -4.98
C ASP A 49 10.74 -8.56 -4.25
N ILE A 50 10.72 -8.63 -2.92
CA ILE A 50 11.02 -7.47 -2.07
C ILE A 50 12.52 -7.23 -1.95
N ARG A 51 13.06 -6.62 -2.99
CA ARG A 51 14.45 -6.15 -3.04
C ARG A 51 14.50 -5.00 -4.03
N VAL A 52 15.52 -4.18 -3.93
CA VAL A 52 15.71 -3.08 -4.88
C VAL A 52 15.84 -3.68 -6.29
N GLY A 53 15.03 -3.20 -7.22
CA GLY A 53 14.95 -3.74 -8.58
C GLY A 53 14.01 -4.91 -8.71
N GLY A 54 13.48 -5.46 -7.62
CA GLY A 54 12.52 -6.54 -7.67
C GLY A 54 11.13 -6.06 -8.09
N ALA A 55 10.34 -6.97 -8.65
CA ALA A 55 9.02 -6.63 -9.17
C ALA A 55 7.92 -7.21 -8.28
N TYR A 56 6.78 -6.52 -8.27
CA TYR A 56 5.56 -7.06 -7.68
C TYR A 56 4.40 -6.93 -8.65
N ARG A 57 3.36 -7.73 -8.43
CA ARG A 57 2.13 -7.65 -9.20
C ARG A 57 0.97 -8.09 -8.33
N PHE A 58 -0.05 -7.25 -8.23
CA PHE A 58 -1.20 -7.48 -7.35
C PHE A 58 -2.49 -7.46 -8.16
N ALA A 59 -3.37 -8.44 -7.92
CA ALA A 59 -4.70 -8.48 -8.51
C ALA A 59 -5.74 -8.23 -7.43
N TYR A 60 -6.59 -7.24 -7.66
CA TYR A 60 -7.67 -6.85 -6.74
C TYR A 60 -8.99 -7.38 -7.30
N HIS A 61 -9.63 -8.27 -6.56
CA HIS A 61 -10.87 -8.91 -6.97
C HIS A 61 -12.06 -8.25 -6.31
N VAL A 62 -12.79 -7.46 -7.09
CA VAL A 62 -13.99 -6.77 -6.63
C VAL A 62 -15.17 -7.75 -6.75
N PRO A 63 -15.98 -7.96 -5.67
CA PRO A 63 -17.13 -8.88 -5.76
C PRO A 63 -18.09 -8.46 -6.86
N GLY A 64 -18.34 -9.38 -7.80
CA GLY A 64 -19.23 -9.12 -8.92
C GLY A 64 -18.73 -8.09 -9.92
N GLY A 65 -17.49 -7.63 -9.75
CA GLY A 65 -16.92 -6.59 -10.59
C GLY A 65 -15.65 -7.02 -11.31
N PRO A 66 -14.95 -6.07 -11.90
CA PRO A 66 -13.73 -6.37 -12.64
C PRO A 66 -12.57 -6.69 -11.70
N VAL A 67 -11.53 -7.32 -12.25
CA VAL A 67 -10.26 -7.49 -11.56
C VAL A 67 -9.35 -6.31 -11.96
N MET A 68 -8.84 -5.59 -10.95
CA MET A 68 -7.89 -4.52 -11.19
C MET A 68 -6.49 -5.03 -10.87
N VAL A 69 -5.56 -4.85 -11.79
CA VAL A 69 -4.19 -5.32 -11.60
C VAL A 69 -3.23 -4.14 -11.59
N VAL A 70 -2.33 -4.15 -10.61
CA VAL A 70 -1.24 -3.16 -10.54
C VAL A 70 0.09 -3.90 -10.48
N ASN A 71 1.13 -3.24 -10.96
CA ASN A 71 2.48 -3.79 -10.90
C ASN A 71 3.48 -2.66 -10.61
N GLY A 72 4.67 -3.03 -10.24
CA GLY A 72 5.72 -2.05 -10.03
C GLY A 72 7.06 -2.68 -9.69
N ILE A 73 8.01 -1.81 -9.41
CA ILE A 73 9.38 -2.18 -9.07
C ILE A 73 9.77 -1.44 -7.81
N TYR A 74 10.42 -2.14 -6.88
CA TYR A 74 10.95 -1.52 -5.68
C TYR A 74 12.20 -0.71 -6.03
N ARG A 75 12.18 0.58 -5.74
CA ARG A 75 13.27 1.50 -6.08
C ARG A 75 14.20 1.75 -4.91
N SER A 76 13.68 1.71 -3.68
CA SER A 76 14.46 1.94 -2.47
C SER A 76 13.84 1.13 -1.33
N ILE A 77 14.67 0.48 -0.55
CA ILE A 77 14.22 -0.27 0.63
C ILE A 77 15.22 0.00 1.74
N GLU A 78 14.78 0.74 2.76
CA GLU A 78 15.56 0.98 3.97
C GLU A 78 14.79 0.32 5.11
N PRO A 79 15.28 -0.81 5.62
CA PRO A 79 14.52 -1.60 6.59
C PRO A 79 14.01 -0.76 7.75
N SER A 80 12.75 -0.98 8.08
CA SER A 80 12.05 -0.34 9.19
C SER A 80 11.90 1.18 9.07
N SER A 81 12.28 1.80 7.95
CA SER A 81 12.20 3.26 7.84
C SER A 81 11.60 3.76 6.53
N ARG A 82 11.91 3.13 5.38
CA ARG A 82 11.46 3.71 4.10
C ARG A 82 11.39 2.68 2.99
N ILE A 83 10.32 2.76 2.20
CA ILE A 83 10.17 1.95 0.98
C ILE A 83 9.66 2.86 -0.12
N VAL A 84 10.27 2.78 -1.31
CA VAL A 84 9.79 3.50 -2.49
C VAL A 84 9.55 2.49 -3.60
N PHE A 85 8.38 2.54 -4.21
CA PHE A 85 8.06 1.63 -5.31
C PHE A 85 7.16 2.33 -6.33
N SER A 86 7.27 1.89 -7.59
CA SER A 86 6.39 2.37 -8.64
C SER A 86 5.03 1.67 -8.55
N TRP A 87 4.00 2.32 -9.11
CA TRP A 87 2.62 1.82 -9.06
C TRP A 87 2.00 2.07 -10.42
N ASN A 88 1.90 1.02 -11.22
CA ASN A 88 1.41 1.10 -12.58
C ASN A 88 0.10 0.33 -12.70
N ILE A 89 -0.90 0.95 -13.31
CA ILE A 89 -2.23 0.36 -13.42
C ILE A 89 -2.38 -0.30 -14.79
N GLU A 90 -2.82 -1.56 -14.79
CA GLU A 90 -2.95 -2.35 -16.02
C GLU A 90 -4.35 -2.23 -16.61
N PRO A 91 -4.50 -2.45 -17.95
CA PRO A 91 -5.83 -2.55 -18.54
C PRO A 91 -6.60 -3.71 -17.92
N PRO A 92 -7.93 -3.66 -17.86
CA PRO A 92 -8.82 -2.66 -18.48
C PRO A 92 -9.27 -1.53 -17.57
N ASP A 93 -8.59 -1.27 -16.46
CA ASP A 93 -8.97 -0.21 -15.52
C ASP A 93 -9.05 1.14 -16.23
N GLU A 94 -9.96 2.02 -15.73
CA GLU A 94 -10.12 3.36 -16.32
C GLU A 94 -8.85 4.20 -16.26
N HIS A 95 -7.98 3.93 -15.31
CA HIS A 95 -6.69 4.60 -15.19
C HIS A 95 -5.52 3.78 -15.76
N ALA A 96 -5.82 2.79 -16.60
CA ALA A 96 -4.77 1.96 -17.21
C ALA A 96 -3.73 2.82 -17.90
N GLY A 97 -2.46 2.45 -17.72
CA GLY A 97 -1.34 3.21 -18.28
C GLY A 97 -0.83 4.31 -17.39
N LEU A 98 -1.54 4.64 -16.30
CA LEU A 98 -1.03 5.60 -15.33
C LEU A 98 0.13 4.97 -14.56
N CYS A 99 1.28 5.66 -14.58
CA CYS A 99 2.47 5.26 -13.85
C CYS A 99 2.71 6.25 -12.73
N SER A 100 2.79 5.76 -11.51
CA SER A 100 2.92 6.63 -10.35
C SER A 100 3.94 6.06 -9.37
N GLU A 101 4.17 6.75 -8.27
CA GLU A 101 5.17 6.34 -7.30
C GLU A 101 4.61 6.44 -5.89
N VAL A 102 4.91 5.43 -5.08
CA VAL A 102 4.52 5.39 -3.66
C VAL A 102 5.78 5.51 -2.81
N VAL A 103 5.75 6.45 -1.87
CA VAL A 103 6.81 6.63 -0.88
C VAL A 103 6.22 6.32 0.49
N VAL A 104 6.77 5.31 1.16
CA VAL A 104 6.37 4.91 2.51
C VAL A 104 7.48 5.31 3.46
N VAL A 105 7.14 6.06 4.51
CA VAL A 105 8.10 6.46 5.55
C VAL A 105 7.55 6.02 6.90
N ILE A 106 8.38 5.33 7.67
CA ILE A 106 8.04 4.85 9.01
C ILE A 106 8.95 5.56 9.98
N THR A 107 8.39 6.35 10.88
CA THR A 107 9.15 7.14 11.84
C THR A 107 8.83 6.67 13.26
N PRO A 108 9.83 6.27 14.05
CA PRO A 108 9.57 5.87 15.44
C PRO A 108 8.90 6.99 16.21
N ASP A 109 7.95 6.63 17.08
CA ASP A 109 7.21 7.59 17.89
C ASP A 109 6.82 6.89 19.20
N GLY A 110 7.62 7.09 20.24
CA GLY A 110 7.44 6.40 21.50
C GLY A 110 7.57 4.89 21.32
N GLU A 111 6.57 4.14 21.75
CA GLU A 111 6.56 2.69 21.60
C GLU A 111 5.95 2.24 20.27
N GLY A 112 5.46 3.19 19.49
CA GLY A 112 4.89 2.92 18.18
C GLY A 112 5.64 3.64 17.08
N CYS A 113 4.91 4.07 16.07
CA CYS A 113 5.49 4.81 14.95
C CYS A 113 4.43 5.65 14.25
N GLU A 114 4.91 6.59 13.44
CA GLU A 114 4.07 7.27 12.47
C GLU A 114 4.31 6.67 11.10
N LEU A 115 3.26 6.25 10.44
CA LEU A 115 3.31 5.78 9.07
C LEU A 115 2.83 6.89 8.15
N HIS A 116 3.67 7.26 7.19
CA HIS A 116 3.37 8.28 6.20
C HIS A 116 3.46 7.66 4.82
N ILE A 117 2.38 7.73 4.07
CA ILE A 117 2.33 7.25 2.69
C ILE A 117 2.05 8.44 1.80
N ARG A 118 2.92 8.65 0.81
CA ARG A 118 2.75 9.66 -0.20
C ARG A 118 2.72 8.97 -1.55
N HIS A 119 1.55 8.97 -2.20
CA HIS A 119 1.35 8.41 -3.52
C HIS A 119 1.27 9.57 -4.49
N GLN A 120 2.30 9.75 -5.29
CA GLN A 120 2.48 10.92 -6.14
C GLN A 120 2.42 10.57 -7.62
N GLN A 121 2.35 11.58 -8.47
CA GLN A 121 2.26 11.40 -9.92
C GLN A 121 0.93 10.78 -10.36
N LEU A 122 -0.13 11.01 -9.59
CA LEU A 122 -1.48 10.58 -9.90
C LEU A 122 -2.17 11.69 -10.72
N THR A 123 -1.65 11.91 -11.93
CA THR A 123 -1.97 13.12 -12.70
C THR A 123 -3.28 13.08 -13.44
N ARG A 124 -3.93 11.93 -13.54
CA ARG A 124 -5.23 11.84 -14.20
C ARG A 124 -6.35 12.37 -13.31
N PRO A 125 -7.36 13.02 -13.89
CA PRO A 125 -8.52 13.48 -13.09
C PRO A 125 -9.13 12.33 -12.28
N GLY A 126 -9.38 12.58 -11.01
CA GLY A 126 -9.99 11.59 -10.11
C GLY A 126 -9.03 10.54 -9.55
N ALA A 127 -7.81 10.44 -10.08
CA ALA A 127 -6.88 9.39 -9.63
C ALA A 127 -6.42 9.61 -8.18
N ALA A 128 -6.09 10.84 -7.80
CA ALA A 128 -5.64 11.11 -6.45
C ALA A 128 -6.73 10.82 -5.43
N GLU A 129 -7.97 11.21 -5.69
CA GLU A 129 -9.10 10.96 -4.81
C GLU A 129 -9.37 9.45 -4.66
N ARG A 130 -9.35 8.73 -5.76
CA ARG A 130 -9.55 7.28 -5.74
C ARG A 130 -8.49 6.59 -4.90
N HIS A 131 -7.23 6.95 -5.09
CA HIS A 131 -6.13 6.33 -4.36
C HIS A 131 -6.09 6.76 -2.90
N SER A 132 -6.46 8.01 -2.61
CA SER A 132 -6.59 8.45 -1.22
C SER A 132 -7.60 7.60 -0.47
N GLY A 133 -8.78 7.38 -1.06
CA GLY A 133 -9.79 6.51 -0.45
C GLY A 133 -9.30 5.09 -0.28
N GLY A 134 -8.60 4.56 -1.27
CA GLY A 134 -8.02 3.22 -1.20
C GLY A 134 -7.00 3.07 -0.09
N TRP A 135 -6.10 4.05 0.05
CA TRP A 135 -5.10 4.02 1.12
C TRP A 135 -5.72 4.15 2.49
N GLN A 136 -6.75 4.99 2.66
CA GLN A 136 -7.44 5.11 3.94
C GLN A 136 -8.07 3.78 4.34
N GLY A 137 -8.74 3.11 3.41
CA GLY A 137 -9.31 1.78 3.67
C GLY A 137 -8.24 0.75 4.02
N ALA A 138 -7.11 0.79 3.33
CA ALA A 138 -5.99 -0.11 3.61
C ALA A 138 -5.41 0.16 5.01
N MET A 139 -5.30 1.42 5.40
CA MET A 139 -4.81 1.75 6.74
C MET A 139 -5.71 1.19 7.83
N ASP A 140 -7.03 1.27 7.64
CA ASP A 140 -7.97 0.70 8.61
C ASP A 140 -7.74 -0.80 8.77
N GLN A 141 -7.48 -1.49 7.68
CA GLN A 141 -7.21 -2.92 7.74
C GLN A 141 -5.85 -3.23 8.34
N LEU A 142 -4.85 -2.39 8.07
CA LEU A 142 -3.52 -2.54 8.67
C LEU A 142 -3.61 -2.44 10.19
N VAL A 143 -4.37 -1.49 10.70
CA VAL A 143 -4.58 -1.36 12.15
C VAL A 143 -5.14 -2.64 12.74
N VAL A 144 -6.12 -3.25 12.08
CA VAL A 144 -6.71 -4.52 12.55
C VAL A 144 -5.65 -5.64 12.55
N VAL A 145 -4.90 -5.77 11.46
CA VAL A 145 -3.87 -6.81 11.35
C VAL A 145 -2.78 -6.62 12.40
N LEU A 146 -2.32 -5.39 12.61
CA LEU A 146 -1.28 -5.10 13.59
C LEU A 146 -1.78 -5.24 15.04
N GLY A 147 -3.09 -5.20 15.25
CA GLY A 147 -3.68 -5.41 16.56
C GLY A 147 -3.66 -6.86 17.00
N ARG A 148 -3.35 -7.80 16.10
CA ARG A 148 -3.24 -9.21 16.45
C ARG A 148 -1.86 -9.51 16.99
N PRO A 149 -1.72 -10.53 17.86
CA PRO A 149 -0.41 -10.91 18.35
C PRO A 149 0.54 -11.25 17.19
N GLU A 150 1.80 -10.86 17.34
CA GLU A 150 2.81 -11.19 16.36
C GLU A 150 2.95 -12.71 16.26
N GLY A 151 3.01 -13.20 15.03
CA GLY A 151 3.05 -14.64 14.80
C GLY A 151 1.68 -15.28 14.75
N SER A 152 0.62 -14.52 14.95
CA SER A 152 -0.74 -15.03 14.85
C SER A 152 -1.03 -15.47 13.43
N ASP A 153 -1.63 -16.63 13.30
CA ASP A 153 -1.95 -17.20 12.00
C ASP A 153 -3.19 -16.61 11.38
N ASP A 154 -3.88 -15.83 12.13
CA ASP A 154 -5.01 -15.15 11.60
C ASP A 154 -6.05 -16.06 10.95
N ALA A 155 -6.46 -16.98 11.70
CA ALA A 155 -7.50 -17.88 11.22
C ALA A 155 -8.74 -17.13 10.79
#